data_f540742e72729c08360f7ab15ea427d9
#
_entry.id   f540742e72729c08360f7ab15ea427d9
#
_cell.length_a   1.000
_cell.length_b   1.000
_cell.length_c   1.000
_cell.angle_alpha   90.00
_cell.angle_beta   90.00
_cell.angle_gamma   90.00
#
_symmetry.space_group_name_H-M   'P 1'
#
loop_
_entity.id
_entity.type
_entity.pdbx_description
1 polymer ?
#
loop_
_entity_poly.entity_id
_entity_poly.type
_entity_poly.pdbx_seq_one_letter_code
_entity_poly.pdbx_strand_id
1 'polypeptide(L)'
;MLKFENVMKSFKDGNRTIEAVKNTNFEINKGDIVALVGPSGSGKSTFLTMAGALQTPTSGNILINNQDITEMKQKALAKVRMSEIGFILQATNLVSFLTVKQQFTLLKKKNKNVMSNEDYEQLMKQLGLNSLLNKLPSEISGGQKQRVAIAKALYTNPSIILADEPTASLDTENAIEVIKILRDQAKQREKACIIVTHDERLKAYCDRSYHMKDGVLNLENETVE
;
A
#
# COMPACT_ATOMS: atom_id res chain seq x y z
N MET A 1 11.95 -2.57 -8.86
CA MET A 1 11.49 -1.90 -7.63
C MET A 1 11.12 -2.93 -6.55
N LEU A 2 10.08 -3.72 -6.74
CA LEU A 2 9.73 -4.86 -5.89
C LEU A 2 9.67 -6.12 -6.73
N LYS A 3 10.31 -7.20 -6.28
CA LYS A 3 10.33 -8.47 -7.01
C LYS A 3 10.10 -9.64 -6.05
N PHE A 4 9.27 -10.58 -6.47
CA PHE A 4 9.07 -11.88 -5.84
C PHE A 4 9.67 -12.95 -6.75
N GLU A 5 10.52 -13.80 -6.20
CA GLU A 5 11.16 -14.90 -6.92
C GLU A 5 10.80 -16.22 -6.25
N ASN A 6 9.91 -16.99 -6.89
CA ASN A 6 9.40 -18.28 -6.41
C ASN A 6 8.83 -18.22 -4.98
N VAL A 7 8.16 -17.12 -4.64
CA VAL A 7 7.67 -16.85 -3.28
C VAL A 7 6.46 -17.74 -2.97
N MET A 8 6.51 -18.39 -1.84
CA MET A 8 5.38 -19.15 -1.26
C MET A 8 5.12 -18.71 0.17
N LYS A 9 3.85 -18.80 0.60
CA LYS A 9 3.48 -18.63 2.00
C LYS A 9 2.46 -19.66 2.43
N SER A 10 2.82 -20.42 3.43
CA SER A 10 1.94 -21.38 4.10
C SER A 10 1.81 -21.07 5.59
N PHE A 11 0.66 -21.47 6.14
CA PHE A 11 0.35 -21.40 7.56
C PHE A 11 -0.04 -22.78 8.06
N LYS A 12 0.31 -23.09 9.30
CA LYS A 12 -0.17 -24.29 10.00
C LYS A 12 -1.48 -23.97 10.70
N ASP A 13 -2.49 -24.78 10.45
CA ASP A 13 -3.78 -24.75 11.13
C ASP A 13 -4.07 -26.14 11.70
N GLY A 14 -3.65 -26.36 12.94
CA GLY A 14 -3.63 -27.69 13.55
C GLY A 14 -2.73 -28.65 12.74
N ASN A 15 -3.32 -29.74 12.25
CA ASN A 15 -2.65 -30.74 11.43
C ASN A 15 -2.69 -30.44 9.91
N ARG A 16 -3.29 -29.33 9.50
CA ARG A 16 -3.38 -28.93 8.09
C ARG A 16 -2.39 -27.81 7.79
N THR A 17 -1.89 -27.81 6.57
CA THR A 17 -1.10 -26.70 6.02
C THR A 17 -1.97 -26.00 4.97
N ILE A 18 -2.15 -24.70 5.15
CA ILE A 18 -2.89 -23.82 4.23
C ILE A 18 -1.86 -23.02 3.44
N GLU A 19 -1.81 -23.23 2.13
CA GLU A 19 -0.98 -22.46 1.21
C GLU A 19 -1.72 -21.16 0.84
N ALA A 20 -1.47 -20.10 1.56
CA ALA A 20 -2.12 -18.80 1.35
C ALA A 20 -1.58 -18.07 0.11
N VAL A 21 -0.31 -18.27 -0.24
CA VAL A 21 0.30 -17.82 -1.50
C VAL A 21 1.12 -18.99 -2.03
N LYS A 22 0.76 -19.47 -3.20
CA LYS A 22 1.45 -20.53 -3.93
C LYS A 22 2.59 -19.93 -4.72
N ASN A 23 3.47 -20.79 -5.27
CA ASN A 23 4.67 -20.34 -6.00
C ASN A 23 4.37 -19.16 -6.93
N THR A 24 4.86 -17.99 -6.54
CA THR A 24 4.55 -16.72 -7.17
C THR A 24 5.83 -16.03 -7.62
N ASN A 25 5.86 -15.66 -8.91
CA ASN A 25 6.81 -14.72 -9.47
C ASN A 25 6.05 -13.44 -9.82
N PHE A 26 6.53 -12.30 -9.34
CA PHE A 26 5.90 -11.01 -9.56
C PHE A 26 6.95 -9.92 -9.58
N GLU A 27 6.76 -8.94 -10.44
CA GLU A 27 7.63 -7.77 -10.51
C GLU A 27 6.84 -6.50 -10.80
N ILE A 28 7.19 -5.44 -10.06
CA ILE A 28 6.68 -4.10 -10.29
C ILE A 28 7.84 -3.11 -10.31
N ASN A 29 7.86 -2.24 -11.32
CA ASN A 29 8.90 -1.26 -11.53
C ASN A 29 8.47 0.14 -11.06
N LYS A 30 9.42 1.07 -11.10
CA LYS A 30 9.14 2.50 -10.91
C LYS A 30 8.16 2.98 -11.99
N GLY A 31 7.20 3.77 -11.57
CA GLY A 31 6.17 4.30 -12.47
C GLY A 31 4.98 3.37 -12.66
N ASP A 32 5.05 2.10 -12.23
CA ASP A 32 3.95 1.16 -12.40
C ASP A 32 2.88 1.33 -11.31
N ILE A 33 1.62 1.24 -11.72
CA ILE A 33 0.47 1.08 -10.85
C ILE A 33 -0.28 -0.21 -11.22
N VAL A 34 -0.48 -1.08 -10.24
CA VAL A 34 -1.01 -2.43 -10.44
C VAL A 34 -2.21 -2.67 -9.54
N ALA A 35 -3.28 -3.22 -10.11
CA ALA A 35 -4.42 -3.72 -9.36
C ALA A 35 -4.25 -5.21 -9.03
N LEU A 36 -4.53 -5.59 -7.79
CA LEU A 36 -4.63 -6.98 -7.33
C LEU A 36 -6.06 -7.26 -6.89
N VAL A 37 -6.78 -8.05 -7.67
CA VAL A 37 -8.18 -8.38 -7.42
C VAL A 37 -8.36 -9.86 -7.10
N GLY A 38 -9.54 -10.24 -6.63
CA GLY A 38 -9.88 -11.62 -6.32
C GLY A 38 -10.81 -11.74 -5.12
N PRO A 39 -11.40 -12.93 -4.88
CA PRO A 39 -12.34 -13.15 -3.79
C PRO A 39 -11.69 -13.00 -2.41
N SER A 40 -12.52 -12.85 -1.38
CA SER A 40 -12.04 -12.90 0.02
C SER A 40 -11.38 -14.24 0.30
N GLY A 41 -10.29 -14.22 1.08
CA GLY A 41 -9.53 -15.43 1.42
C GLY A 41 -8.59 -15.93 0.32
N SER A 42 -8.50 -15.29 -0.85
CA SER A 42 -7.63 -15.75 -1.96
C SER A 42 -6.12 -15.57 -1.73
N GLY A 43 -5.70 -14.85 -0.67
CA GLY A 43 -4.29 -14.62 -0.33
C GLY A 43 -3.78 -13.20 -0.57
N LYS A 44 -4.62 -12.27 -1.07
CA LYS A 44 -4.22 -10.88 -1.39
C LYS A 44 -3.56 -10.12 -0.22
N SER A 45 -4.17 -10.18 0.96
CA SER A 45 -3.60 -9.51 2.14
C SER A 45 -2.30 -10.17 2.61
N THR A 46 -2.15 -11.50 2.42
CA THR A 46 -0.89 -12.21 2.68
C THR A 46 0.19 -11.77 1.68
N PHE A 47 -0.15 -11.67 0.40
CA PHE A 47 0.74 -11.14 -0.62
C PHE A 47 1.17 -9.71 -0.28
N LEU A 48 0.22 -8.83 0.06
CA LEU A 48 0.50 -7.43 0.37
C LEU A 48 1.36 -7.28 1.64
N THR A 49 1.13 -8.09 2.68
CA THR A 49 1.94 -8.04 3.90
C THR A 49 3.36 -8.56 3.68
N MET A 50 3.56 -9.52 2.79
CA MET A 50 4.91 -9.93 2.37
C MET A 50 5.59 -8.84 1.54
N ALA A 51 4.90 -8.24 0.56
CA ALA A 51 5.38 -7.10 -0.22
C ALA A 51 5.80 -5.93 0.67
N GLY A 52 5.11 -5.76 1.78
CA GLY A 52 5.35 -4.72 2.77
C GLY A 52 6.34 -5.08 3.87
N ALA A 53 7.10 -6.15 3.74
CA ALA A 53 8.07 -6.58 4.75
C ALA A 53 7.48 -6.75 6.18
N LEU A 54 6.17 -7.01 6.28
CA LEU A 54 5.47 -7.32 7.54
C LEU A 54 5.46 -8.81 7.83
N GLN A 55 5.61 -9.63 6.79
CA GLN A 55 5.60 -11.07 6.88
C GLN A 55 6.70 -11.66 5.98
N THR A 56 7.43 -12.64 6.50
CA THR A 56 8.43 -13.38 5.71
C THR A 56 7.76 -14.51 4.92
N PRO A 57 8.21 -14.82 3.71
CA PRO A 57 7.75 -15.97 2.96
C PRO A 57 8.14 -17.28 3.65
N THR A 58 7.50 -18.38 3.29
CA THR A 58 7.90 -19.74 3.68
C THR A 58 9.06 -20.22 2.81
N SER A 59 9.10 -19.82 1.54
CA SER A 59 10.19 -20.07 0.60
C SER A 59 10.21 -19.00 -0.49
N GLY A 60 11.30 -18.94 -1.25
CA GLY A 60 11.53 -17.93 -2.28
C GLY A 60 12.07 -16.63 -1.71
N ASN A 61 12.36 -15.65 -2.56
CA ASN A 61 13.02 -14.42 -2.20
C ASN A 61 12.16 -13.20 -2.53
N ILE A 62 12.24 -12.17 -1.69
CA ILE A 62 11.60 -10.87 -1.92
C ILE A 62 12.68 -9.81 -1.97
N LEU A 63 12.74 -9.07 -3.07
CA LEU A 63 13.68 -7.99 -3.26
C LEU A 63 12.97 -6.64 -3.30
N ILE A 64 13.50 -5.66 -2.58
CA ILE A 64 13.09 -4.26 -2.63
C ILE A 64 14.30 -3.44 -3.04
N ASN A 65 14.19 -2.69 -4.13
CA ASN A 65 15.29 -1.92 -4.72
C ASN A 65 16.57 -2.76 -4.92
N ASN A 66 16.41 -3.99 -5.43
CA ASN A 66 17.46 -5.00 -5.64
C ASN A 66 18.12 -5.49 -4.33
N GLN A 67 17.59 -5.15 -3.18
CA GLN A 67 18.04 -5.68 -1.89
C GLN A 67 17.13 -6.82 -1.46
N ASP A 68 17.68 -8.00 -1.25
CA ASP A 68 16.95 -9.13 -0.68
C ASP A 68 16.60 -8.84 0.79
N ILE A 69 15.31 -8.89 1.09
CA ILE A 69 14.78 -8.62 2.43
C ILE A 69 14.37 -9.90 3.17
N THR A 70 14.43 -11.06 2.50
CA THR A 70 13.82 -12.32 2.95
C THR A 70 14.32 -12.76 4.32
N GLU A 71 15.65 -12.73 4.53
CA GLU A 71 16.30 -13.17 5.77
C GLU A 71 16.70 -12.02 6.70
N MET A 72 16.23 -10.81 6.41
CA MET A 72 16.56 -9.66 7.26
C MET A 72 15.94 -9.79 8.66
N LYS A 73 16.72 -9.40 9.67
CA LYS A 73 16.23 -9.30 11.05
C LYS A 73 15.15 -8.21 11.16
N GLN A 74 14.24 -8.36 12.11
CA GLN A 74 13.10 -7.45 12.32
C GLN A 74 13.48 -5.97 12.42
N LYS A 75 14.64 -5.64 13.02
CA LYS A 75 15.16 -4.27 13.11
C LYS A 75 15.51 -3.69 11.73
N ALA A 76 16.05 -4.50 10.82
CA ALA A 76 16.36 -4.10 9.45
C ALA A 76 15.08 -3.97 8.63
N LEU A 77 14.16 -4.95 8.72
CA LEU A 77 12.84 -4.87 8.09
C LEU A 77 12.05 -3.62 8.52
N ALA A 78 12.12 -3.25 9.82
CA ALA A 78 11.48 -2.03 10.30
C ALA A 78 12.06 -0.77 9.65
N LYS A 79 13.38 -0.72 9.36
CA LYS A 79 13.98 0.39 8.62
C LYS A 79 13.49 0.42 7.18
N VAL A 80 13.45 -0.73 6.48
CA VAL A 80 12.92 -0.83 5.11
C VAL A 80 11.47 -0.33 5.06
N ARG A 81 10.61 -0.78 5.99
CA ARG A 81 9.22 -0.30 6.07
C ARG A 81 9.12 1.21 6.25
N MET A 82 10.00 1.79 7.08
CA MET A 82 9.98 3.23 7.36
C MET A 82 10.50 4.07 6.19
N SER A 83 11.46 3.57 5.42
CA SER A 83 12.09 4.33 4.33
C SER A 83 11.46 4.09 2.96
N GLU A 84 11.04 2.84 2.69
CA GLU A 84 10.66 2.42 1.35
C GLU A 84 9.15 2.22 1.15
N ILE A 85 8.38 2.00 2.23
CA ILE A 85 7.00 1.51 2.09
C ILE A 85 5.99 2.47 2.71
N GLY A 86 5.02 2.88 1.91
CA GLY A 86 3.82 3.58 2.34
C GLY A 86 2.64 2.62 2.38
N PHE A 87 2.14 2.32 3.58
CA PHE A 87 0.95 1.48 3.75
C PHE A 87 -0.32 2.31 3.84
N ILE A 88 -1.29 1.99 3.00
CA ILE A 88 -2.68 2.44 3.07
C ILE A 88 -3.51 1.20 3.38
N LEU A 89 -3.95 1.07 4.60
CA LEU A 89 -4.71 -0.09 5.07
C LEU A 89 -6.20 0.24 5.17
N GLN A 90 -7.05 -0.77 5.09
CA GLN A 90 -8.48 -0.65 5.31
C GLN A 90 -8.78 -0.05 6.70
N ALA A 91 -8.07 -0.48 7.74
CA ALA A 91 -8.07 0.20 9.03
C ALA A 91 -7.11 1.40 8.99
N THR A 92 -7.61 2.59 9.25
CA THR A 92 -6.85 3.85 9.06
C THR A 92 -5.65 4.04 9.98
N ASN A 93 -5.58 3.29 11.09
CA ASN A 93 -4.47 3.27 12.06
C ASN A 93 -4.00 4.69 12.49
N LEU A 94 -4.97 5.57 12.72
CA LEU A 94 -4.69 6.90 13.26
C LEU A 94 -4.54 6.81 14.78
N VAL A 95 -3.56 7.55 15.31
CA VAL A 95 -3.38 7.67 16.76
C VAL A 95 -4.51 8.53 17.31
N SER A 96 -5.39 7.97 18.13
CA SER A 96 -6.69 8.54 18.53
C SER A 96 -6.59 9.86 19.29
N PHE A 97 -5.51 10.07 20.04
CA PHE A 97 -5.27 11.26 20.87
C PHE A 97 -4.38 12.33 20.19
N LEU A 98 -4.01 12.13 18.92
CA LEU A 98 -3.27 13.11 18.14
C LEU A 98 -4.18 13.74 17.09
N THR A 99 -4.12 15.08 16.97
CA THR A 99 -4.77 15.79 15.87
C THR A 99 -4.18 15.38 14.51
N VAL A 100 -4.90 15.65 13.43
CA VAL A 100 -4.42 15.37 12.08
C VAL A 100 -3.00 15.95 11.88
N LYS A 101 -2.77 17.21 12.22
CA LYS A 101 -1.44 17.85 12.14
C LYS A 101 -0.38 17.13 12.97
N GLN A 102 -0.73 16.69 14.17
CA GLN A 102 0.19 15.97 15.07
C GLN A 102 0.60 14.59 14.55
N GLN A 103 -0.27 13.91 13.76
CA GLN A 103 0.07 12.66 13.08
C GLN A 103 1.31 12.87 12.17
N PHE A 104 1.32 13.93 11.37
CA PHE A 104 2.44 14.25 10.48
C PHE A 104 3.68 14.72 11.23
N THR A 105 3.51 15.48 12.30
CA THR A 105 4.62 15.92 13.18
C THR A 105 5.34 14.69 13.77
N LEU A 106 4.59 13.67 14.19
CA LEU A 106 5.16 12.43 14.70
C LEU A 106 5.97 11.69 13.63
N LEU A 107 5.46 11.59 12.39
CA LEU A 107 6.15 10.97 11.27
C LEU A 107 7.46 11.72 10.95
N LYS A 108 7.43 13.05 10.88
CA LYS A 108 8.62 13.89 10.62
C LYS A 108 9.72 13.68 11.66
N LYS A 109 9.36 13.48 12.93
CA LYS A 109 10.34 13.19 14.00
C LYS A 109 11.02 11.82 13.83
N LYS A 110 10.33 10.85 13.24
CA LYS A 110 10.81 9.47 13.08
C LYS A 110 11.50 9.23 11.74
N ASN A 111 11.08 9.93 10.70
CA ASN A 111 11.62 9.80 9.36
C ASN A 111 12.12 11.17 8.87
N LYS A 112 13.40 11.25 8.50
CA LYS A 112 13.99 12.48 7.94
C LYS A 112 13.66 12.67 6.45
N ASN A 113 13.38 11.57 5.74
CA ASN A 113 12.98 11.59 4.35
C ASN A 113 11.46 11.70 4.25
N VAL A 114 10.94 12.91 4.45
CA VAL A 114 9.53 13.20 4.26
C VAL A 114 9.34 14.13 3.06
N MET A 115 8.14 14.19 2.57
CA MET A 115 7.70 15.08 1.49
C MET A 115 8.08 16.54 1.78
N SER A 116 8.36 17.33 0.72
CA SER A 116 8.59 18.77 0.86
C SER A 116 7.37 19.49 1.46
N ASN A 117 7.54 20.68 2.02
CA ASN A 117 6.40 21.42 2.53
C ASN A 117 5.40 21.79 1.44
N GLU A 118 5.88 22.14 0.24
CA GLU A 118 5.05 22.48 -0.92
C GLU A 118 4.22 21.28 -1.38
N ASP A 119 4.85 20.11 -1.53
CA ASP A 119 4.18 18.88 -1.88
C ASP A 119 3.16 18.45 -0.81
N TYR A 120 3.50 18.64 0.46
CA TYR A 120 2.59 18.36 1.57
C TYR A 120 1.35 19.26 1.53
N GLU A 121 1.51 20.56 1.34
CA GLU A 121 0.40 21.50 1.23
C GLU A 121 -0.50 21.18 0.03
N GLN A 122 0.10 20.84 -1.11
CA GLN A 122 -0.62 20.42 -2.29
C GLN A 122 -1.42 19.12 -2.05
N LEU A 123 -0.80 18.11 -1.43
CA LEU A 123 -1.45 16.86 -1.10
C LEU A 123 -2.63 17.07 -0.13
N MET A 124 -2.43 17.87 0.91
CA MET A 124 -3.48 18.19 1.88
C MET A 124 -4.66 18.92 1.22
N LYS A 125 -4.39 19.79 0.25
CA LYS A 125 -5.42 20.48 -0.54
C LYS A 125 -6.18 19.49 -1.44
N GLN A 126 -5.47 18.64 -2.18
CA GLN A 126 -6.06 17.63 -3.08
C GLN A 126 -6.97 16.66 -2.30
N LEU A 127 -6.56 16.25 -1.09
CA LEU A 127 -7.33 15.35 -0.24
C LEU A 127 -8.41 16.08 0.60
N GLY A 128 -8.56 17.42 0.48
CA GLY A 128 -9.55 18.21 1.23
C GLY A 128 -9.34 18.20 2.74
N LEU A 129 -8.07 18.14 3.20
CA LEU A 129 -7.72 17.96 4.62
C LEU A 129 -7.35 19.24 5.36
N ASN A 130 -7.22 20.39 4.68
CA ASN A 130 -6.75 21.64 5.29
C ASN A 130 -7.59 22.12 6.50
N SER A 131 -8.91 21.98 6.42
CA SER A 131 -9.83 22.36 7.51
C SER A 131 -9.83 21.38 8.69
N LEU A 132 -9.19 20.20 8.53
CA LEU A 132 -9.19 19.12 9.51
C LEU A 132 -7.92 19.06 10.35
N LEU A 133 -6.91 19.90 10.09
CA LEU A 133 -5.58 19.81 10.69
C LEU A 133 -5.59 19.79 12.22
N ASN A 134 -6.50 20.53 12.84
CA ASN A 134 -6.62 20.64 14.29
C ASN A 134 -7.65 19.69 14.90
N LYS A 135 -8.29 18.83 14.09
CA LYS A 135 -9.28 17.86 14.54
C LYS A 135 -8.63 16.57 15.03
N LEU A 136 -9.25 15.92 16.01
CA LEU A 136 -8.93 14.56 16.43
C LEU A 136 -9.60 13.53 15.49
N PRO A 137 -9.09 12.29 15.42
CA PRO A 137 -9.76 11.23 14.65
C PRO A 137 -11.22 10.99 15.04
N SER A 138 -11.60 11.21 16.29
CA SER A 138 -12.99 11.10 16.76
C SER A 138 -13.94 12.17 16.20
N GLU A 139 -13.40 13.29 15.72
CA GLU A 139 -14.15 14.44 15.24
C GLU A 139 -14.32 14.48 13.71
N ILE A 140 -13.80 13.47 13.00
CA ILE A 140 -13.82 13.39 11.53
C ILE A 140 -14.51 12.11 11.05
N SER A 141 -15.12 12.17 9.86
CA SER A 141 -15.83 11.02 9.27
C SER A 141 -14.90 9.87 8.87
N GLY A 142 -15.46 8.68 8.59
CA GLY A 142 -14.71 7.52 8.12
C GLY A 142 -13.91 7.80 6.84
N GLY A 143 -14.54 8.42 5.84
CA GLY A 143 -13.87 8.82 4.60
C GLY A 143 -12.76 9.87 4.82
N GLN A 144 -12.96 10.82 5.75
CA GLN A 144 -11.93 11.77 6.13
C GLN A 144 -10.75 11.08 6.82
N LYS A 145 -11.00 10.10 7.71
CA LYS A 145 -9.95 9.26 8.32
C LYS A 145 -9.14 8.52 7.24
N GLN A 146 -9.82 7.96 6.25
CA GLN A 146 -9.16 7.25 5.16
C GLN A 146 -8.27 8.19 4.35
N ARG A 147 -8.74 9.38 3.99
CA ARG A 147 -7.90 10.38 3.30
C ARG A 147 -6.71 10.84 4.15
N VAL A 148 -6.86 10.99 5.46
CA VAL A 148 -5.72 11.26 6.36
C VAL A 148 -4.73 10.09 6.37
N ALA A 149 -5.18 8.84 6.38
CA ALA A 149 -4.32 7.66 6.32
C ALA A 149 -3.53 7.60 5.00
N ILE A 150 -4.17 7.93 3.88
CA ILE A 150 -3.52 8.06 2.56
C ILE A 150 -2.45 9.14 2.59
N ALA A 151 -2.80 10.34 3.07
CA ALA A 151 -1.83 11.43 3.20
C ALA A 151 -0.62 11.03 4.05
N LYS A 152 -0.83 10.33 5.17
CA LYS A 152 0.25 9.82 6.04
C LYS A 152 1.17 8.85 5.32
N ALA A 153 0.61 7.91 4.56
CA ALA A 153 1.37 6.93 3.80
C ALA A 153 2.27 7.61 2.74
N LEU A 154 1.75 8.61 2.06
CA LEU A 154 2.48 9.36 1.02
C LEU A 154 3.49 10.35 1.62
N TYR A 155 3.22 10.90 2.81
CA TYR A 155 4.05 11.90 3.47
C TYR A 155 5.48 11.43 3.76
N THR A 156 5.65 10.13 4.04
CA THR A 156 6.98 9.54 4.26
C THR A 156 7.81 9.36 2.99
N ASN A 157 7.30 9.86 1.86
CA ASN A 157 7.94 9.80 0.55
C ASN A 157 8.45 8.38 0.18
N PRO A 158 7.59 7.35 0.28
CA PRO A 158 7.99 5.97 0.04
C PRO A 158 8.30 5.74 -1.43
N SER A 159 9.11 4.72 -1.73
CA SER A 159 9.34 4.24 -3.09
C SER A 159 8.24 3.27 -3.56
N ILE A 160 7.60 2.57 -2.61
CA ILE A 160 6.54 1.60 -2.86
C ILE A 160 5.30 1.98 -2.06
N ILE A 161 4.15 2.04 -2.71
CA ILE A 161 2.85 2.29 -2.10
C ILE A 161 2.05 0.98 -2.15
N LEU A 162 1.61 0.51 -1.00
CA LEU A 162 0.80 -0.69 -0.83
C LEU A 162 -0.55 -0.29 -0.25
N ALA A 163 -1.60 -0.44 -1.03
CA ALA A 163 -2.95 -0.02 -0.66
C ALA A 163 -3.89 -1.23 -0.57
N ASP A 164 -4.43 -1.49 0.61
CA ASP A 164 -5.43 -2.52 0.87
C ASP A 164 -6.81 -1.87 1.00
N GLU A 165 -7.65 -2.03 -0.01
CA GLU A 165 -8.99 -1.44 -0.10
C GLU A 165 -9.00 0.07 0.21
N PRO A 166 -8.17 0.90 -0.48
CA PRO A 166 -7.95 2.30 -0.10
C PRO A 166 -9.20 3.17 -0.22
N THR A 167 -10.22 2.70 -0.91
CA THR A 167 -11.44 3.45 -1.25
C THR A 167 -12.71 2.89 -0.61
N ALA A 168 -12.62 1.82 0.19
CA ALA A 168 -13.79 1.12 0.75
C ALA A 168 -14.73 2.01 1.62
N SER A 169 -14.21 3.08 2.22
CA SER A 169 -14.98 4.00 3.06
C SER A 169 -15.31 5.33 2.36
N LEU A 170 -15.14 5.40 1.04
CA LEU A 170 -15.33 6.60 0.24
C LEU A 170 -16.53 6.44 -0.71
N ASP A 171 -17.20 7.54 -1.01
CA ASP A 171 -18.12 7.61 -2.14
C ASP A 171 -17.37 7.54 -3.48
N THR A 172 -18.10 7.37 -4.57
CA THR A 172 -17.52 7.14 -5.91
C THR A 172 -16.60 8.28 -6.36
N GLU A 173 -16.96 9.54 -6.12
CA GLU A 173 -16.16 10.69 -6.56
C GLU A 173 -14.83 10.75 -5.79
N ASN A 174 -14.89 10.67 -4.46
CA ASN A 174 -13.70 10.65 -3.61
C ASN A 174 -12.82 9.39 -3.87
N ALA A 175 -13.42 8.25 -4.20
CA ALA A 175 -12.69 7.04 -4.57
C ALA A 175 -11.86 7.26 -5.83
N ILE A 176 -12.46 7.83 -6.89
CA ILE A 176 -11.76 8.14 -8.14
C ILE A 176 -10.65 9.16 -7.92
N GLU A 177 -10.88 10.20 -7.11
CA GLU A 177 -9.85 11.20 -6.79
C GLU A 177 -8.64 10.57 -6.10
N VAL A 178 -8.88 9.69 -5.12
CA VAL A 178 -7.80 8.96 -4.43
C VAL A 178 -6.99 8.11 -5.41
N ILE A 179 -7.64 7.38 -6.31
CA ILE A 179 -6.93 6.56 -7.29
C ILE A 179 -6.10 7.42 -8.26
N LYS A 180 -6.63 8.57 -8.71
CA LYS A 180 -5.86 9.53 -9.52
C LYS A 180 -4.62 10.03 -8.77
N ILE A 181 -4.74 10.37 -7.48
CA ILE A 181 -3.58 10.76 -6.65
C ILE A 181 -2.56 9.63 -6.59
N LEU A 182 -2.98 8.37 -6.38
CA LEU A 182 -2.06 7.23 -6.34
C LEU A 182 -1.39 7.00 -7.71
N ARG A 183 -2.13 7.16 -8.81
CA ARG A 183 -1.59 7.10 -10.18
C ARG A 183 -0.56 8.21 -10.41
N ASP A 184 -0.84 9.45 -10.01
CA ASP A 184 0.09 10.57 -10.13
C ASP A 184 1.36 10.32 -9.30
N GLN A 185 1.25 9.73 -8.12
CA GLN A 185 2.41 9.31 -7.33
C GLN A 185 3.25 8.25 -8.06
N ALA A 186 2.61 7.29 -8.74
CA ALA A 186 3.32 6.32 -9.55
C ALA A 186 3.98 6.99 -10.75
N LYS A 187 3.21 7.64 -11.62
CA LYS A 187 3.67 8.16 -12.91
C LYS A 187 4.62 9.35 -12.81
N GLN A 188 4.26 10.37 -12.01
CA GLN A 188 5.03 11.62 -11.96
C GLN A 188 6.18 11.59 -10.95
N ARG A 189 6.08 10.71 -9.92
CA ARG A 189 7.09 10.59 -8.86
C ARG A 189 7.83 9.26 -8.86
N GLU A 190 7.69 8.49 -9.94
CA GLU A 190 8.39 7.22 -10.18
C GLU A 190 8.26 6.21 -9.03
N LYS A 191 7.08 6.13 -8.40
CA LYS A 191 6.82 5.16 -7.33
C LYS A 191 6.18 3.90 -7.90
N ALA A 192 6.39 2.75 -7.24
CA ALA A 192 5.61 1.55 -7.51
C ALA A 192 4.34 1.58 -6.65
N CYS A 193 3.18 1.29 -7.24
CA CYS A 193 1.91 1.28 -6.50
C CYS A 193 1.16 -0.04 -6.72
N ILE A 194 0.84 -0.74 -5.63
CA ILE A 194 0.00 -1.95 -5.66
C ILE A 194 -1.29 -1.65 -4.92
N ILE A 195 -2.42 -1.84 -5.59
CA ILE A 195 -3.76 -1.59 -5.05
C ILE A 195 -4.52 -2.92 -4.98
N VAL A 196 -4.79 -3.39 -3.78
CA VAL A 196 -5.74 -4.49 -3.55
C VAL A 196 -7.14 -3.90 -3.51
N THR A 197 -8.03 -4.41 -4.37
CA THR A 197 -9.41 -3.94 -4.41
C THR A 197 -10.35 -5.00 -4.97
N HIS A 198 -11.63 -4.92 -4.62
CA HIS A 198 -12.72 -5.65 -5.26
C HIS A 198 -13.52 -4.76 -6.23
N ASP A 199 -13.18 -3.47 -6.34
CA ASP A 199 -13.83 -2.54 -7.27
C ASP A 199 -13.16 -2.62 -8.65
N GLU A 200 -13.82 -3.34 -9.56
CA GLU A 200 -13.37 -3.54 -10.94
C GLU A 200 -13.16 -2.22 -11.72
N ARG A 201 -13.89 -1.15 -11.35
CA ARG A 201 -13.78 0.15 -12.01
C ARG A 201 -12.39 0.77 -11.83
N LEU A 202 -11.69 0.43 -10.75
CA LEU A 202 -10.37 0.96 -10.44
C LEU A 202 -9.26 0.36 -11.33
N LYS A 203 -9.52 -0.79 -11.97
CA LYS A 203 -8.58 -1.41 -12.93
C LYS A 203 -8.25 -0.49 -14.10
N ALA A 204 -9.22 0.32 -14.55
CA ALA A 204 -9.02 1.26 -15.66
C ALA A 204 -7.96 2.36 -15.38
N TYR A 205 -7.57 2.54 -14.12
CA TYR A 205 -6.54 3.49 -13.71
C TYR A 205 -5.16 2.83 -13.50
N CYS A 206 -5.08 1.50 -13.66
CA CYS A 206 -3.87 0.71 -13.44
C CYS A 206 -3.26 0.28 -14.79
N ASP A 207 -1.95 0.11 -14.82
CA ASP A 207 -1.23 -0.36 -16.03
C ASP A 207 -1.45 -1.86 -16.23
N ARG A 208 -1.53 -2.61 -15.14
CA ARG A 208 -1.74 -4.06 -15.14
C ARG A 208 -2.73 -4.44 -14.04
N SER A 209 -3.50 -5.49 -14.30
CA SER A 209 -4.30 -6.12 -13.26
C SER A 209 -3.95 -7.59 -13.11
N TYR A 210 -3.86 -8.02 -11.86
CA TYR A 210 -3.65 -9.42 -11.49
C TYR A 210 -4.87 -9.93 -10.74
N HIS A 211 -5.26 -11.16 -11.06
CA HIS A 211 -6.30 -11.88 -10.33
C HIS A 211 -5.67 -12.94 -9.43
N MET A 212 -6.00 -12.87 -8.13
CA MET A 212 -5.57 -13.86 -7.16
C MET A 212 -6.72 -14.76 -6.77
N LYS A 213 -6.54 -16.07 -6.98
CA LYS A 213 -7.52 -17.11 -6.63
C LYS A 213 -6.83 -18.31 -6.02
N ASP A 214 -7.30 -18.76 -4.86
CA ASP A 214 -6.79 -19.96 -4.16
C ASP A 214 -5.26 -19.95 -3.99
N GLY A 215 -4.69 -18.78 -3.67
CA GLY A 215 -3.26 -18.56 -3.50
C GLY A 215 -2.45 -18.41 -4.79
N VAL A 216 -3.06 -18.53 -5.96
CA VAL A 216 -2.40 -18.40 -7.27
C VAL A 216 -2.61 -16.99 -7.82
N LEU A 217 -1.52 -16.33 -8.20
CA LEU A 217 -1.52 -15.02 -8.84
C LEU A 217 -1.40 -15.17 -10.35
N ASN A 218 -2.35 -14.61 -11.10
CA ASN A 218 -2.35 -14.61 -12.56
C ASN A 218 -2.46 -13.18 -13.10
N LEU A 219 -1.67 -12.85 -14.12
CA LEU A 219 -1.87 -11.63 -14.89
C LEU A 219 -3.21 -11.72 -15.63
N GLU A 220 -4.07 -10.73 -15.48
CA GLU A 220 -5.39 -10.69 -16.09
C GLU A 220 -5.40 -9.77 -17.31
N ASN A 221 -4.94 -8.53 -17.14
CA ASN A 221 -4.84 -7.55 -18.20
C ASN A 221 -3.57 -6.72 -18.07
N GLU A 222 -3.03 -6.32 -19.21
CA GLU A 222 -1.97 -5.33 -19.34
C GLU A 222 -2.44 -4.24 -20.30
N THR A 223 -2.48 -3.00 -19.81
CA THR A 223 -2.80 -1.85 -20.66
C THR A 223 -1.53 -1.49 -21.43
N VAL A 224 -1.50 -1.80 -22.73
CA VAL A 224 -0.44 -1.34 -23.60
C VAL A 224 -0.71 0.13 -23.89
N GLU A 225 0.21 1.04 -23.49
CA GLU A 225 0.19 2.46 -23.88
C GLU A 225 0.41 2.63 -25.38
#